data_9726f517a1d2849ba64d8077424d4e25
#
_entry.id   9726f517a1d2849ba64d8077424d4e25
#
_cell.length_a   1.000
_cell.length_b   1.000
_cell.length_c   1.000
_cell.angle_alpha   90.00
_cell.angle_beta   90.00
_cell.angle_gamma   90.00
#
_symmetry.space_group_name_H-M   'P 1'
#
loop_
_entity.id
_entity.type
_entity.pdbx_description
1 polymer ?
#
loop_
_entity_poly.entity_id
_entity_poly.type
_entity_poly.pdbx_seq_one_letter_code
_entity_poly.pdbx_strand_id
1 'polypeptide(L)'
;MPLRTPVAAVAAALTLITASGTRPLARVPTQAPAAAPASVTRADLAVAYLRFELAYLSARLDDAETVRVNRAFDALTLLFFGKQYGQATRQLDALTASLDSKGPIGTLQGIAAFCPRLEPSIVVRGAAPPGLRIDRLYEPSAPPAALPTVVRLRPDGSGAPIDLVMRARPSADGPASLTPRSLDALKKARPGRYEVGFLVGGKFLPASTWSVVSERPSRRREANATRLGRLAPRPDLAQAVAAVTARNALLADAPDPGNTTQLLLGPEELASQIGAEIAALEKGRDPFADRRGDYWRTVRSEADDLPLRVYCPAGVPARRPMPVVIALHGAGGDENMFMDAYGGGLIKRLADARGFLVVSPLATGLAGANGPAALGAILDVLRTTYAVDEDRIYAVGHSMGAGAVAGLARSAGTRFAAAACFNGFSWPAGASAAGAPPICVVGGALDPLAPPARLEGAVQAALAAGASIEYRTIPNQGHLLTVPAALGDVVSWLLERTRR
;
A
#
# COMPACT_ATOMS: atom_id res chain seq x y z
N MET A 1 -12.07 24.18 -0.71
CA MET A 1 -12.89 23.46 -1.70
C MET A 1 -12.74 21.97 -1.44
N PRO A 2 -13.80 21.22 -1.15
CA PRO A 2 -13.69 19.80 -0.89
C PRO A 2 -13.55 19.05 -2.22
N LEU A 3 -12.54 18.19 -2.31
CA LEU A 3 -12.29 17.28 -3.42
C LEU A 3 -13.47 16.30 -3.57
N ARG A 4 -14.26 16.48 -4.60
CA ARG A 4 -15.29 15.54 -5.02
C ARG A 4 -14.65 14.49 -5.92
N THR A 5 -14.56 13.26 -5.44
CA THR A 5 -14.25 12.07 -6.26
C THR A 5 -15.49 11.69 -7.09
N PRO A 6 -15.34 11.42 -8.39
CA PRO A 6 -16.40 10.80 -9.16
C PRO A 6 -16.33 9.26 -9.02
N VAL A 7 -17.12 8.72 -8.11
CA VAL A 7 -17.49 7.29 -8.12
C VAL A 7 -18.84 7.21 -8.84
N ALA A 8 -18.80 7.09 -10.14
CA ALA A 8 -19.98 6.80 -10.94
C ALA A 8 -19.58 6.09 -12.22
N ALA A 9 -19.32 4.79 -12.17
CA ALA A 9 -19.45 3.86 -13.29
C ALA A 9 -19.13 2.40 -12.89
N VAL A 10 -19.76 1.83 -11.87
CA VAL A 10 -20.04 0.37 -11.76
C VAL A 10 -21.17 0.19 -10.74
N ALA A 11 -22.32 0.75 -11.04
CA ALA A 11 -23.55 0.47 -10.29
C ALA A 11 -24.67 0.21 -11.31
N ALA A 12 -24.64 -0.96 -11.93
CA ALA A 12 -25.77 -1.50 -12.65
C ALA A 12 -25.72 -3.03 -12.55
N ALA A 13 -26.27 -3.58 -11.49
CA ALA A 13 -26.93 -4.88 -11.35
C ALA A 13 -26.99 -5.27 -9.88
N LEU A 14 -28.06 -4.89 -9.21
CA LEU A 14 -28.80 -5.65 -8.19
C LEU A 14 -29.77 -4.69 -7.50
N THR A 15 -30.91 -4.54 -8.15
CA THR A 15 -32.12 -4.00 -7.49
C THR A 15 -33.19 -5.10 -7.55
N LEU A 16 -33.96 -5.17 -6.49
CA LEU A 16 -35.19 -5.94 -6.23
C LEU A 16 -35.01 -7.18 -5.35
N ILE A 17 -35.45 -7.01 -4.10
CA ILE A 17 -36.67 -7.67 -3.60
C ILE A 17 -37.10 -6.92 -2.33
N THR A 18 -38.32 -6.40 -2.38
CA THR A 18 -39.02 -5.68 -1.30
C THR A 18 -39.89 -6.59 -0.45
N ALA A 19 -39.92 -6.28 0.84
CA ALA A 19 -41.06 -6.27 1.77
C ALA A 19 -41.95 -7.50 1.97
N SER A 20 -42.06 -7.89 3.23
CA SER A 20 -43.40 -7.93 3.91
C SER A 20 -43.29 -8.44 5.35
N GLY A 21 -44.01 -7.76 6.23
CA GLY A 21 -44.74 -8.40 7.34
C GLY A 21 -44.15 -8.30 8.73
N THR A 22 -44.50 -7.25 9.45
CA THR A 22 -44.33 -7.08 10.89
C THR A 22 -45.38 -7.84 11.70
N ARG A 23 -44.96 -8.55 12.76
CA ARG A 23 -45.75 -8.82 13.95
C ARG A 23 -44.87 -8.67 15.19
N PRO A 24 -45.34 -8.00 16.27
CA PRO A 24 -44.53 -7.78 17.47
C PRO A 24 -44.57 -9.00 18.38
N LEU A 25 -43.43 -9.48 18.83
CA LEU A 25 -43.28 -10.43 19.91
C LEU A 25 -42.68 -9.75 21.15
N ALA A 26 -43.12 -10.25 22.31
CA ALA A 26 -42.96 -9.74 23.66
C ALA A 26 -41.49 -9.41 24.04
N ARG A 27 -41.34 -8.33 24.82
CA ARG A 27 -40.08 -7.88 25.43
C ARG A 27 -39.57 -8.91 26.45
N VAL A 28 -38.39 -9.47 26.14
CA VAL A 28 -37.49 -10.10 27.10
C VAL A 28 -36.58 -9.00 27.66
N PRO A 29 -36.21 -9.00 28.97
CA PRO A 29 -35.36 -7.95 29.54
C PRO A 29 -34.01 -7.94 28.87
N THR A 30 -33.68 -6.83 28.21
CA THR A 30 -32.44 -6.59 27.49
C THR A 30 -31.29 -6.40 28.46
N GLN A 31 -30.35 -7.34 28.48
CA GLN A 31 -28.97 -7.00 28.82
C GLN A 31 -28.53 -5.77 28.03
N ALA A 32 -27.80 -4.84 28.68
CA ALA A 32 -27.27 -3.68 28.01
C ALA A 32 -26.53 -4.14 26.75
N PRO A 33 -26.75 -3.49 25.59
CA PRO A 33 -26.08 -3.89 24.35
C PRO A 33 -24.59 -3.81 24.57
N ALA A 34 -23.88 -4.92 24.30
CA ALA A 34 -22.41 -4.90 24.17
C ALA A 34 -22.05 -3.77 23.19
N ALA A 35 -21.09 -2.94 23.56
CA ALA A 35 -20.63 -1.86 22.67
C ALA A 35 -20.39 -2.43 21.28
N ALA A 36 -20.92 -1.77 20.25
CA ALA A 36 -20.72 -2.20 18.89
C ALA A 36 -19.20 -2.31 18.64
N PRO A 37 -18.70 -3.38 17.99
CA PRO A 37 -17.28 -3.52 17.72
C PRO A 37 -16.77 -2.28 16.98
N ALA A 38 -15.58 -1.81 17.33
CA ALA A 38 -14.95 -0.68 16.66
C ALA A 38 -14.95 -0.95 15.15
N SER A 39 -15.34 0.03 14.34
CA SER A 39 -15.35 -0.16 12.89
C SER A 39 -13.93 -0.40 12.41
N VAL A 40 -13.68 -1.57 11.80
CA VAL A 40 -12.39 -1.90 11.20
C VAL A 40 -12.10 -0.91 10.09
N THR A 41 -10.95 -0.25 10.18
CA THR A 41 -10.51 0.73 9.19
C THR A 41 -9.74 0.06 8.05
N ARG A 42 -9.56 0.78 6.94
CA ARG A 42 -8.67 0.34 5.85
C ARG A 42 -7.22 0.12 6.36
N ALA A 43 -6.80 0.89 7.35
CA ALA A 43 -5.48 0.75 7.97
C ALA A 43 -5.33 -0.58 8.72
N ASP A 44 -6.36 -1.00 9.47
CA ASP A 44 -6.35 -2.29 10.17
C ASP A 44 -6.28 -3.45 9.17
N LEU A 45 -7.04 -3.37 8.08
CA LEU A 45 -6.98 -4.35 7.01
C LEU A 45 -5.59 -4.38 6.33
N ALA A 46 -4.96 -3.22 6.10
CA ALA A 46 -3.62 -3.15 5.51
C ALA A 46 -2.56 -3.82 6.40
N VAL A 47 -2.65 -3.66 7.72
CA VAL A 47 -1.77 -4.36 8.68
C VAL A 47 -1.97 -5.88 8.60
N ALA A 48 -3.22 -6.36 8.55
CA ALA A 48 -3.52 -7.78 8.41
C ALA A 48 -3.02 -8.33 7.06
N TYR A 49 -3.18 -7.56 5.98
CA TYR A 49 -2.68 -7.93 4.67
C TYR A 49 -1.15 -8.08 4.65
N LEU A 50 -0.41 -7.13 5.22
CA LEU A 50 1.05 -7.21 5.31
C LEU A 50 1.52 -8.41 6.15
N ARG A 51 0.81 -8.71 7.25
CA ARG A 51 1.08 -9.94 8.04
C ARG A 51 0.92 -11.20 7.18
N PHE A 52 -0.14 -11.26 6.39
CA PHE A 52 -0.40 -12.38 5.48
C PHE A 52 0.71 -12.52 4.43
N GLU A 53 1.08 -11.41 3.75
CA GLU A 53 2.12 -11.44 2.73
C GLU A 53 3.46 -11.95 3.28
N LEU A 54 3.87 -11.48 4.45
CA LEU A 54 5.10 -11.92 5.10
C LEU A 54 5.04 -13.40 5.51
N ALA A 55 3.90 -13.87 5.99
CA ALA A 55 3.69 -15.27 6.32
C ALA A 55 3.71 -16.14 5.06
N TYR A 56 3.03 -15.72 3.99
CA TYR A 56 2.97 -16.43 2.71
C TYR A 56 4.36 -16.57 2.08
N LEU A 57 5.17 -15.51 2.08
CA LEU A 57 6.55 -15.54 1.57
C LEU A 57 7.46 -16.51 2.35
N SER A 58 7.16 -16.75 3.62
CA SER A 58 7.94 -17.63 4.49
C SER A 58 7.43 -19.07 4.48
N ALA A 59 6.21 -19.30 3.98
CA ALA A 59 5.58 -20.60 3.93
C ALA A 59 6.16 -21.46 2.80
N ARG A 60 6.33 -22.75 3.08
CA ARG A 60 6.67 -23.77 2.07
C ARG A 60 5.40 -24.56 1.77
N LEU A 61 4.63 -24.08 0.82
CA LEU A 61 3.35 -24.66 0.42
C LEU A 61 3.56 -25.68 -0.70
N ASP A 62 2.86 -26.79 -0.62
CA ASP A 62 2.68 -27.67 -1.79
C ASP A 62 1.63 -27.09 -2.74
N ASP A 63 1.41 -27.77 -3.87
CA ASP A 63 0.47 -27.31 -4.91
C ASP A 63 -0.97 -27.24 -4.38
N ALA A 64 -1.41 -28.19 -3.57
CA ALA A 64 -2.77 -28.23 -3.07
C ALA A 64 -3.01 -27.11 -2.04
N GLU A 65 -2.04 -26.86 -1.17
CA GLU A 65 -2.06 -25.74 -0.22
C GLU A 65 -2.00 -24.39 -0.95
N THR A 66 -1.17 -24.27 -1.99
CA THR A 66 -1.08 -23.06 -2.82
C THR A 66 -2.43 -22.76 -3.48
N VAL A 67 -3.09 -23.76 -4.06
CA VAL A 67 -4.45 -23.62 -4.62
C VAL A 67 -5.45 -23.18 -3.55
N ARG A 68 -5.44 -23.81 -2.38
CA ARG A 68 -6.34 -23.47 -1.27
C ARG A 68 -6.16 -22.03 -0.81
N VAL A 69 -4.91 -21.61 -0.62
CA VAL A 69 -4.57 -20.25 -0.17
C VAL A 69 -5.00 -19.22 -1.21
N ASN A 70 -4.68 -19.43 -2.48
CA ASN A 70 -5.05 -18.51 -3.56
C ASN A 70 -6.58 -18.34 -3.69
N ARG A 71 -7.35 -19.42 -3.68
CA ARG A 71 -8.82 -19.33 -3.71
C ARG A 71 -9.40 -18.61 -2.51
N ALA A 72 -8.89 -18.89 -1.29
CA ALA A 72 -9.33 -18.21 -0.08
C ALA A 72 -8.98 -16.72 -0.13
N PHE A 73 -7.79 -16.37 -0.63
CA PHE A 73 -7.34 -15.00 -0.74
C PHE A 73 -8.15 -14.20 -1.78
N ASP A 74 -8.44 -14.79 -2.94
CA ASP A 74 -9.25 -14.13 -3.98
C ASP A 74 -10.69 -13.86 -3.50
N ALA A 75 -11.25 -14.75 -2.68
CA ALA A 75 -12.56 -14.52 -2.07
C ALA A 75 -12.59 -13.27 -1.18
N LEU A 76 -11.47 -12.90 -0.53
CA LEU A 76 -11.35 -11.69 0.30
C LEU A 76 -11.46 -10.41 -0.53
N THR A 77 -11.08 -10.43 -1.79
CA THR A 77 -11.14 -9.27 -2.69
C THR A 77 -12.57 -8.76 -2.85
N LEU A 78 -13.56 -9.66 -2.88
CA LEU A 78 -14.97 -9.28 -2.93
C LEU A 78 -15.43 -8.58 -1.65
N LEU A 79 -14.96 -9.04 -0.48
CA LEU A 79 -15.26 -8.40 0.81
C LEU A 79 -14.64 -7.00 0.91
N PHE A 80 -13.44 -6.83 0.37
CA PHE A 80 -12.77 -5.52 0.30
C PHE A 80 -13.60 -4.52 -0.54
N PHE A 81 -14.03 -4.90 -1.74
CA PHE A 81 -14.86 -4.05 -2.59
C PHE A 81 -16.24 -3.78 -1.99
N GLY A 82 -16.78 -4.74 -1.23
CA GLY A 82 -17.99 -4.57 -0.46
C GLY A 82 -17.83 -3.72 0.81
N LYS A 83 -16.63 -3.18 1.09
CA LYS A 83 -16.27 -2.43 2.31
C LYS A 83 -16.51 -3.21 3.61
N GLN A 84 -16.54 -4.53 3.53
CA GLN A 84 -16.71 -5.44 4.67
C GLN A 84 -15.36 -5.71 5.35
N TYR A 85 -14.67 -4.64 5.77
CA TYR A 85 -13.27 -4.72 6.24
C TYR A 85 -13.11 -5.63 7.46
N GLY A 86 -14.07 -5.64 8.39
CA GLY A 86 -14.03 -6.54 9.55
C GLY A 86 -14.07 -8.02 9.16
N GLN A 87 -14.92 -8.38 8.19
CA GLN A 87 -15.02 -9.75 7.70
C GLN A 87 -13.76 -10.13 6.86
N ALA A 88 -13.27 -9.20 6.04
CA ALA A 88 -12.04 -9.39 5.29
C ALA A 88 -10.83 -9.61 6.22
N THR A 89 -10.67 -8.78 7.26
CA THR A 89 -9.59 -8.89 8.25
C THR A 89 -9.66 -10.22 9.00
N ARG A 90 -10.87 -10.64 9.44
CA ARG A 90 -11.08 -11.93 10.10
C ARG A 90 -10.62 -13.12 9.23
N GLN A 91 -11.05 -13.14 7.96
CA GLN A 91 -10.68 -14.23 7.05
C GLN A 91 -9.17 -14.20 6.72
N LEU A 92 -8.59 -13.01 6.57
CA LEU A 92 -7.17 -12.83 6.31
C LEU A 92 -6.31 -13.33 7.48
N ASP A 93 -6.69 -12.99 8.72
CA ASP A 93 -5.99 -13.49 9.91
C ASP A 93 -6.15 -15.02 10.07
N ALA A 94 -7.32 -15.58 9.73
CA ALA A 94 -7.51 -17.02 9.69
C ALA A 94 -6.59 -17.69 8.65
N LEU A 95 -6.49 -17.10 7.47
CA LEU A 95 -5.61 -17.59 6.41
C LEU A 95 -4.14 -17.49 6.83
N THR A 96 -3.73 -16.36 7.41
CA THR A 96 -2.38 -16.15 7.96
C THR A 96 -2.03 -17.21 9.01
N ALA A 97 -2.94 -17.46 9.96
CA ALA A 97 -2.74 -18.47 10.99
C ALA A 97 -2.60 -19.88 10.40
N SER A 98 -3.28 -20.19 9.30
CA SER A 98 -3.17 -21.49 8.62
C SER A 98 -1.81 -21.71 7.94
N LEU A 99 -1.02 -20.66 7.70
CA LEU A 99 0.33 -20.74 7.15
C LEU A 99 1.41 -20.96 8.22
N ASP A 100 1.11 -20.69 9.49
CA ASP A 100 2.05 -20.88 10.61
C ASP A 100 1.93 -22.30 11.20
N SER A 101 2.67 -23.24 10.62
CA SER A 101 2.67 -24.66 11.04
C SER A 101 3.27 -24.91 12.44
N LYS A 102 3.86 -23.89 13.08
CA LYS A 102 4.59 -24.04 14.37
C LYS A 102 3.84 -23.51 15.59
N GLY A 103 2.66 -22.89 15.41
CA GLY A 103 1.87 -22.32 16.50
C GLY A 103 0.49 -22.95 16.65
N PRO A 104 -0.13 -22.84 17.81
CA PRO A 104 -1.55 -23.19 17.96
C PRO A 104 -2.37 -22.19 17.14
N ILE A 105 -2.79 -22.61 15.96
CA ILE A 105 -3.49 -21.80 14.94
C ILE A 105 -4.62 -20.95 15.55
N GLY A 106 -5.41 -21.55 16.45
CA GLY A 106 -6.53 -20.87 17.08
C GLY A 106 -6.14 -19.71 18.01
N THR A 107 -4.98 -19.82 18.70
CA THR A 107 -4.53 -18.77 19.64
C THR A 107 -4.09 -17.51 18.93
N LEU A 108 -3.30 -17.60 17.85
CA LEU A 108 -2.85 -16.45 17.08
C LEU A 108 -4.03 -15.74 16.41
N GLN A 109 -4.93 -16.50 15.79
CA GLN A 109 -6.14 -15.95 15.19
C GLN A 109 -7.03 -15.26 16.22
N GLY A 110 -7.22 -15.90 17.41
CA GLY A 110 -8.00 -15.32 18.48
C GLY A 110 -7.42 -14.00 19.00
N ILE A 111 -6.09 -13.88 19.12
CA ILE A 111 -5.41 -12.66 19.57
C ILE A 111 -5.40 -11.59 18.48
N ALA A 112 -5.26 -11.95 17.22
CA ALA A 112 -5.27 -11.01 16.09
C ALA A 112 -6.58 -10.24 15.94
N ALA A 113 -7.69 -10.79 16.49
CA ALA A 113 -8.97 -10.09 16.60
C ALA A 113 -8.94 -8.85 17.50
N PHE A 114 -7.87 -8.67 18.29
CA PHE A 114 -7.75 -7.57 19.25
C PHE A 114 -6.58 -6.66 18.89
N CYS A 115 -6.85 -5.36 18.88
CA CYS A 115 -5.91 -4.32 18.49
C CYS A 115 -5.58 -3.41 19.69
N PRO A 116 -4.36 -3.48 20.26
CA PRO A 116 -3.91 -2.51 21.24
C PRO A 116 -3.65 -1.16 20.56
N ARG A 117 -4.26 -0.10 21.10
CA ARG A 117 -4.10 1.27 20.59
C ARG A 117 -3.65 2.20 21.71
N LEU A 118 -2.71 3.07 21.42
CA LEU A 118 -2.33 4.18 22.27
C LEU A 118 -3.07 5.44 21.80
N GLU A 119 -3.79 6.09 22.71
CA GLU A 119 -4.61 7.27 22.42
C GLU A 119 -4.18 8.46 23.30
N PRO A 120 -3.82 9.59 22.67
CA PRO A 120 -3.76 9.84 21.22
C PRO A 120 -2.63 9.06 20.53
N SER A 121 -2.85 8.75 19.22
CA SER A 121 -1.90 7.99 18.40
C SER A 121 -0.64 8.77 18.04
N ILE A 122 -0.68 10.10 18.18
CA ILE A 122 0.47 11.01 18.02
C ILE A 122 0.57 11.86 19.28
N VAL A 123 1.73 11.85 19.93
CA VAL A 123 1.97 12.64 21.14
C VAL A 123 3.23 13.50 20.99
N VAL A 124 3.20 14.70 21.54
CA VAL A 124 4.41 15.52 21.66
C VAL A 124 5.25 15.02 22.83
N ARG A 125 6.55 14.89 22.62
CA ARG A 125 7.50 14.46 23.65
C ARG A 125 7.36 15.32 24.92
N GLY A 126 7.25 14.65 26.08
CA GLY A 126 7.05 15.32 27.37
C GLY A 126 5.59 15.66 27.71
N ALA A 127 4.65 15.41 26.81
CA ALA A 127 3.22 15.50 27.12
C ALA A 127 2.79 14.36 28.07
N ALA A 128 1.54 14.43 28.56
CA ALA A 128 0.94 13.34 29.32
C ALA A 128 1.02 12.03 28.52
N PRO A 129 1.33 10.90 29.17
CA PRO A 129 1.40 9.62 28.46
C PRO A 129 0.01 9.27 27.91
N PRO A 130 -0.04 8.60 26.73
CA PRO A 130 -1.30 8.15 26.13
C PRO A 130 -1.96 7.07 26.99
N GLY A 131 -3.28 6.95 26.87
CA GLY A 131 -4.02 5.80 27.36
C GLY A 131 -3.82 4.59 26.45
N LEU A 132 -3.83 3.39 27.04
CA LEU A 132 -3.88 2.15 26.28
C LEU A 132 -5.33 1.66 26.24
N ARG A 133 -5.82 1.34 25.04
CA ARG A 133 -7.12 0.70 24.81
C ARG A 133 -6.93 -0.58 24.01
N ILE A 134 -7.77 -1.57 24.24
CA ILE A 134 -7.81 -2.80 23.45
C ILE A 134 -9.14 -2.83 22.71
N ASP A 135 -9.08 -2.70 21.39
CA ASP A 135 -10.25 -2.76 20.52
C ASP A 135 -10.43 -4.17 19.98
N ARG A 136 -11.68 -4.64 19.94
CA ARG A 136 -12.02 -5.85 19.21
C ARG A 136 -12.39 -5.50 17.78
N LEU A 137 -11.59 -5.96 16.83
CA LEU A 137 -11.79 -5.70 15.40
C LEU A 137 -12.92 -6.54 14.82
N TYR A 138 -13.05 -7.78 15.29
CA TYR A 138 -14.08 -8.73 14.87
C TYR A 138 -14.27 -9.81 15.93
N GLU A 139 -15.37 -10.56 15.85
CA GLU A 139 -15.61 -11.72 16.73
C GLU A 139 -14.73 -12.90 16.29
N PRO A 140 -13.76 -13.34 17.11
CA PRO A 140 -12.91 -14.47 16.77
C PRO A 140 -13.68 -15.79 16.79
N SER A 141 -13.35 -16.70 15.86
CA SER A 141 -13.98 -18.03 15.81
C SER A 141 -13.66 -18.89 17.04
N ALA A 142 -12.47 -18.65 17.62
CA ALA A 142 -12.04 -19.25 18.89
C ALA A 142 -11.47 -18.12 19.75
N PRO A 143 -12.25 -17.55 20.69
CA PRO A 143 -11.74 -16.50 21.56
C PRO A 143 -10.59 -17.03 22.40
N PRO A 144 -9.51 -16.22 22.60
CA PRO A 144 -8.39 -16.66 23.44
C PRO A 144 -8.86 -16.79 24.89
N ALA A 145 -8.33 -17.78 25.60
CA ALA A 145 -8.62 -17.96 27.04
C ALA A 145 -8.24 -16.73 27.86
N ALA A 146 -7.24 -15.97 27.41
CA ALA A 146 -6.86 -14.69 27.95
C ALA A 146 -6.06 -13.89 26.93
N LEU A 147 -6.23 -12.57 26.92
CA LEU A 147 -5.35 -11.66 26.16
C LEU A 147 -3.98 -11.56 26.85
N PRO A 148 -2.89 -11.34 26.07
CA PRO A 148 -1.58 -11.07 26.64
C PRO A 148 -1.60 -9.82 27.54
N THR A 149 -0.82 -9.85 28.62
CA THR A 149 -0.66 -8.71 29.54
C THR A 149 0.46 -7.76 29.15
N VAL A 150 1.18 -8.06 28.06
CA VAL A 150 2.28 -7.26 27.55
C VAL A 150 1.96 -6.78 26.13
N VAL A 151 1.97 -5.46 25.96
CA VAL A 151 1.97 -4.79 24.66
C VAL A 151 3.38 -4.30 24.38
N ARG A 152 3.93 -4.66 23.23
CA ARG A 152 5.26 -4.22 22.79
C ARG A 152 5.16 -3.07 21.80
N LEU A 153 6.01 -2.06 22.00
CA LEU A 153 6.27 -1.00 21.06
C LEU A 153 7.60 -1.28 20.39
N ARG A 154 7.61 -1.48 19.10
CA ARG A 154 8.82 -1.70 18.30
C ARG A 154 9.09 -0.43 17.48
N PRO A 155 10.21 0.30 17.74
CA PRO A 155 10.51 1.51 16.99
C PRO A 155 10.82 1.16 15.52
N ASP A 156 10.45 2.04 14.61
CA ASP A 156 10.95 1.98 13.24
C ASP A 156 12.46 2.23 13.26
N GLY A 157 13.21 1.37 12.57
CA GLY A 157 14.67 1.47 12.53
C GLY A 157 15.39 0.93 13.78
N SER A 158 16.51 1.53 14.15
CA SER A 158 17.35 1.07 15.25
C SER A 158 16.86 1.59 16.60
N GLY A 159 16.48 0.73 17.50
CA GLY A 159 16.09 1.08 18.87
C GLY A 159 15.64 -0.14 19.66
N ALA A 160 15.79 -0.08 20.98
CA ALA A 160 15.25 -1.12 21.84
C ALA A 160 13.72 -1.04 21.91
N PRO A 161 13.01 -2.17 21.84
CA PRO A 161 11.57 -2.17 22.05
C PRO A 161 11.19 -1.76 23.46
N ILE A 162 9.98 -1.22 23.62
CA ILE A 162 9.40 -0.86 24.92
C ILE A 162 8.28 -1.85 25.22
N ASP A 163 8.38 -2.56 26.34
CA ASP A 163 7.32 -3.46 26.80
C ASP A 163 6.43 -2.75 27.82
N LEU A 164 5.16 -2.63 27.47
CA LEU A 164 4.12 -2.08 28.34
C LEU A 164 3.40 -3.21 29.05
N VAL A 165 3.59 -3.30 30.35
CA VAL A 165 2.95 -4.30 31.20
C VAL A 165 1.65 -3.74 31.76
N MET A 166 0.56 -4.44 31.58
CA MET A 166 -0.76 -4.10 32.13
C MET A 166 -0.87 -4.61 33.59
N ARG A 167 -1.57 -3.85 34.45
CA ARG A 167 -1.79 -4.22 35.86
C ARG A 167 -2.70 -5.42 36.03
N ALA A 168 -3.63 -5.59 35.12
CA ALA A 168 -4.58 -6.70 35.08
C ALA A 168 -4.75 -7.18 33.64
N ARG A 169 -5.32 -8.37 33.49
CA ARG A 169 -5.70 -8.84 32.15
C ARG A 169 -6.72 -7.88 31.55
N PRO A 170 -6.49 -7.38 30.34
CA PRO A 170 -7.41 -6.44 29.72
C PRO A 170 -8.73 -7.14 29.38
N SER A 171 -9.83 -6.43 29.54
CA SER A 171 -11.08 -6.77 28.89
C SER A 171 -11.05 -6.35 27.43
N ALA A 172 -11.77 -7.06 26.57
CA ALA A 172 -12.04 -6.60 25.23
C ALA A 172 -12.88 -5.32 25.24
N ASP A 173 -12.63 -4.44 24.25
CA ASP A 173 -13.39 -3.19 24.04
C ASP A 173 -13.30 -2.19 25.20
N GLY A 174 -12.15 -2.11 25.87
CA GLY A 174 -12.01 -1.22 27.01
C GLY A 174 -10.59 -0.66 27.23
N PRO A 175 -10.50 0.32 28.16
CA PRO A 175 -9.21 0.84 28.58
C PRO A 175 -8.42 -0.22 29.36
N ALA A 176 -7.11 -0.25 29.15
CA ALA A 176 -6.20 -1.10 29.88
C ALA A 176 -5.32 -0.27 30.81
N SER A 177 -5.24 -0.66 32.08
CA SER A 177 -4.42 0.01 33.07
C SER A 177 -2.96 -0.42 32.98
N LEU A 178 -2.07 0.52 32.74
CA LEU A 178 -0.62 0.28 32.69
C LEU A 178 0.03 0.36 34.09
N THR A 179 1.12 -0.38 34.29
CA THR A 179 1.95 -0.23 35.46
C THR A 179 2.67 1.13 35.49
N PRO A 180 3.05 1.67 36.67
CA PRO A 180 3.80 2.93 36.74
C PRO A 180 5.10 2.91 35.91
N ARG A 181 5.82 1.78 35.91
CA ARG A 181 7.03 1.60 35.10
C ARG A 181 6.74 1.72 33.58
N SER A 182 5.61 1.19 33.11
CA SER A 182 5.19 1.30 31.70
C SER A 182 4.83 2.74 31.34
N LEU A 183 4.14 3.45 32.24
CA LEU A 183 3.84 4.89 32.04
C LEU A 183 5.11 5.74 31.99
N ASP A 184 6.11 5.45 32.83
CA ASP A 184 7.40 6.13 32.80
C ASP A 184 8.21 5.81 31.55
N ALA A 185 8.10 4.59 31.03
CA ALA A 185 8.73 4.21 29.75
C ALA A 185 8.11 4.99 28.58
N LEU A 186 6.78 5.17 28.55
CA LEU A 186 6.09 5.97 27.53
C LEU A 186 6.54 7.44 27.58
N LYS A 187 6.68 8.05 28.77
CA LYS A 187 7.18 9.42 28.92
C LYS A 187 8.60 9.61 28.37
N LYS A 188 9.43 8.56 28.46
CA LYS A 188 10.82 8.55 28.00
C LYS A 188 10.99 8.12 26.55
N ALA A 189 9.92 7.72 25.87
CA ALA A 189 9.97 7.29 24.47
C ALA A 189 10.58 8.38 23.58
N ARG A 190 11.46 7.98 22.68
CA ARG A 190 12.12 8.88 21.74
C ARG A 190 11.18 9.29 20.62
N PRO A 191 11.36 10.48 20.03
CA PRO A 191 10.63 10.82 18.81
C PRO A 191 10.85 9.77 17.71
N GLY A 192 9.76 9.43 17.02
CA GLY A 192 9.72 8.40 16.00
C GLY A 192 8.40 7.66 16.00
N ARG A 193 8.23 6.76 15.02
CA ARG A 193 7.08 5.87 14.92
C ARG A 193 7.41 4.53 15.58
N TYR A 194 6.41 3.96 16.20
CA TYR A 194 6.45 2.64 16.83
C TYR A 194 5.32 1.78 16.28
N GLU A 195 5.63 0.55 15.90
CA GLU A 195 4.62 -0.49 15.75
C GLU A 195 4.17 -0.94 17.12
N VAL A 196 2.86 -1.05 17.32
CA VAL A 196 2.22 -1.47 18.57
C VAL A 196 1.60 -2.84 18.36
N GLY A 197 1.90 -3.78 19.23
CA GLY A 197 1.38 -5.13 19.08
C GLY A 197 1.50 -5.96 20.34
N PHE A 198 0.93 -7.15 20.32
CA PHE A 198 1.06 -8.11 21.40
C PHE A 198 2.36 -8.92 21.27
N LEU A 199 2.90 -9.31 22.41
CA LEU A 199 3.96 -10.33 22.48
C LEU A 199 3.33 -11.67 22.84
N VAL A 200 3.32 -12.61 21.90
CA VAL A 200 2.67 -13.92 22.02
C VAL A 200 3.70 -15.02 21.85
N GLY A 201 3.98 -15.76 22.91
CA GLY A 201 4.98 -16.84 22.85
C GLY A 201 6.36 -16.38 22.34
N GLY A 202 6.78 -15.16 22.69
CA GLY A 202 8.01 -14.55 22.19
C GLY A 202 7.94 -13.95 20.79
N LYS A 203 6.86 -14.16 20.05
CA LYS A 203 6.62 -13.54 18.71
C LYS A 203 5.90 -12.21 18.87
N PHE A 204 6.32 -11.21 18.12
CA PHE A 204 5.63 -9.93 18.02
C PHE A 204 4.52 -10.00 16.96
N LEU A 205 3.29 -9.65 17.36
CA LEU A 205 2.12 -9.57 16.51
C LEU A 205 1.74 -8.09 16.35
N PRO A 206 2.15 -7.40 15.27
CA PRO A 206 1.84 -6.00 15.05
C PRO A 206 0.34 -5.81 14.81
N ALA A 207 -0.23 -4.73 15.35
CA ALA A 207 -1.66 -4.45 15.24
C ALA A 207 -1.98 -2.99 14.92
N SER A 208 -1.22 -2.04 15.47
CA SER A 208 -1.42 -0.60 15.22
C SER A 208 -0.08 0.14 15.22
N THR A 209 -0.14 1.47 15.12
CA THR A 209 1.04 2.33 15.21
C THR A 209 0.82 3.44 16.24
N TRP A 210 1.91 3.92 16.82
CA TRP A 210 1.95 5.07 17.70
C TRP A 210 3.18 5.92 17.37
N SER A 211 3.05 7.24 17.50
CA SER A 211 4.15 8.16 17.17
C SER A 211 4.41 9.16 18.28
N VAL A 212 5.69 9.39 18.56
CA VAL A 212 6.17 10.49 19.39
C VAL A 212 6.79 11.53 18.48
N VAL A 213 6.39 12.79 18.64
CA VAL A 213 6.91 13.91 17.84
C VAL A 213 7.56 14.96 18.73
N SER A 214 8.56 15.67 18.21
CA SER A 214 9.22 16.77 18.90
C SER A 214 8.33 18.00 18.99
N GLU A 215 7.46 18.21 17.99
CA GLU A 215 6.52 19.32 17.88
C GLU A 215 5.22 18.82 17.19
N ARG A 216 4.07 19.46 17.46
CA ARG A 216 2.80 19.13 16.79
C ARG A 216 2.93 19.21 15.28
N PRO A 217 2.50 18.16 14.53
CA PRO A 217 2.60 18.14 13.06
C PRO A 217 1.90 19.33 12.39
N SER A 218 0.72 19.74 12.86
CA SER A 218 -0.01 20.91 12.34
C SER A 218 0.79 22.19 12.46
N ARG A 219 1.44 22.42 13.61
CA ARG A 219 2.28 23.61 13.84
C ARG A 219 3.50 23.60 12.91
N ARG A 220 4.14 22.45 12.75
CA ARG A 220 5.24 22.29 11.80
C ARG A 220 4.79 22.55 10.37
N ARG A 221 3.61 22.05 9.99
CA ARG A 221 3.01 22.30 8.68
C ARG A 221 2.82 23.79 8.40
N GLU A 222 2.29 24.55 9.34
CA GLU A 222 2.07 25.99 9.20
C GLU A 222 3.40 26.76 9.08
N ALA A 223 4.39 26.44 9.90
CA ALA A 223 5.72 27.02 9.82
C ALA A 223 6.39 26.74 8.47
N ASN A 224 6.30 25.51 7.99
CA ASN A 224 6.79 25.11 6.68
C ASN A 224 6.06 25.81 5.53
N ALA A 225 4.73 25.96 5.59
CA ALA A 225 3.94 26.69 4.59
C ALA A 225 4.38 28.15 4.50
N THR A 226 4.66 28.80 5.63
CA THR A 226 5.20 30.15 5.68
C THR A 226 6.57 30.24 5.00
N ARG A 227 7.47 29.29 5.21
CA ARG A 227 8.79 29.24 4.54
C ARG A 227 8.65 29.04 3.04
N LEU A 228 7.81 28.09 2.61
CA LEU A 228 7.52 27.81 1.19
C LEU A 228 6.94 29.04 0.48
N GLY A 229 6.02 29.78 1.14
CA GLY A 229 5.43 31.00 0.59
C GLY A 229 6.40 32.17 0.43
N ARG A 230 7.57 32.14 1.05
CA ARG A 230 8.64 33.13 0.92
C ARG A 230 9.66 32.82 -0.17
N LEU A 231 9.58 31.64 -0.79
CA LEU A 231 10.50 31.27 -1.86
C LEU A 231 10.25 32.14 -3.09
N ALA A 232 11.34 32.69 -3.65
CA ALA A 232 11.24 33.39 -4.92
C ALA A 232 10.82 32.42 -6.03
N PRO A 233 9.92 32.83 -6.94
CA PRO A 233 9.52 32.00 -8.07
C PRO A 233 10.73 31.58 -8.92
N ARG A 234 10.88 30.28 -9.12
CA ARG A 234 11.92 29.69 -9.96
C ARG A 234 11.31 28.59 -10.83
N PRO A 235 11.22 28.79 -12.16
CA PRO A 235 10.61 27.81 -13.06
C PRO A 235 11.27 26.43 -12.99
N ASP A 236 12.60 26.37 -12.84
CA ASP A 236 13.38 25.15 -12.73
C ASP A 236 13.14 24.35 -11.43
N LEU A 237 12.58 24.99 -10.37
CA LEU A 237 12.22 24.36 -9.10
C LEU A 237 10.72 24.22 -8.90
N ALA A 238 9.89 24.64 -9.85
CA ALA A 238 8.42 24.65 -9.67
C ALA A 238 7.83 23.28 -9.31
N GLN A 239 8.29 22.21 -9.96
CA GLN A 239 7.89 20.83 -9.65
C GLN A 239 8.34 20.40 -8.24
N ALA A 240 9.55 20.75 -7.85
CA ALA A 240 10.06 20.43 -6.53
C ALA A 240 9.30 21.17 -5.41
N VAL A 241 9.02 22.46 -5.59
CA VAL A 241 8.21 23.26 -4.65
C VAL A 241 6.81 22.66 -4.50
N ALA A 242 6.15 22.32 -5.62
CA ALA A 242 4.84 21.68 -5.60
C ALA A 242 4.87 20.35 -4.83
N ALA A 243 5.86 19.50 -5.10
CA ALA A 243 6.02 18.22 -4.42
C ALA A 243 6.26 18.38 -2.91
N VAL A 244 7.12 19.30 -2.48
CA VAL A 244 7.37 19.58 -1.06
C VAL A 244 6.14 20.16 -0.38
N THR A 245 5.36 21.00 -1.08
CA THR A 245 4.09 21.54 -0.58
C THR A 245 3.07 20.42 -0.34
N ALA A 246 2.95 19.49 -1.28
CA ALA A 246 2.07 18.34 -1.14
C ALA A 246 2.50 17.41 0.02
N ARG A 247 3.81 17.16 0.17
CA ARG A 247 4.35 16.41 1.32
C ARG A 247 4.05 17.11 2.64
N ASN A 248 4.19 18.43 2.69
CA ASN A 248 3.88 19.22 3.89
C ASN A 248 2.40 19.09 4.28
N ALA A 249 1.49 18.95 3.33
CA ALA A 249 0.07 18.75 3.60
C ALA A 249 -0.24 17.42 4.31
N LEU A 250 0.67 16.42 4.23
CA LEU A 250 0.54 15.15 4.95
C LEU A 250 0.78 15.27 6.47
N LEU A 251 1.38 16.36 6.95
CA LEU A 251 1.60 16.59 8.38
C LEU A 251 0.28 16.95 9.06
N ALA A 252 -0.26 16.00 9.84
CA ALA A 252 -1.51 16.14 10.58
C ALA A 252 -1.35 15.62 12.01
N ASP A 253 -2.14 16.17 12.95
CA ASP A 253 -2.12 15.80 14.38
C ASP A 253 -2.82 14.45 14.64
N ALA A 254 -3.56 13.95 13.66
CA ALA A 254 -4.10 12.60 13.63
C ALA A 254 -3.95 12.04 12.21
N PRO A 255 -3.67 10.73 12.06
CA PRO A 255 -3.61 10.10 10.75
C PRO A 255 -5.00 10.12 10.08
N ASP A 256 -5.02 10.34 8.77
CA ASP A 256 -6.23 10.13 7.97
C ASP A 256 -6.35 8.64 7.63
N PRO A 257 -7.38 7.93 8.12
CA PRO A 257 -7.57 6.51 7.84
C PRO A 257 -7.73 6.18 6.34
N GLY A 258 -8.10 7.18 5.55
CA GLY A 258 -8.23 7.06 4.08
C GLY A 258 -6.90 7.20 3.33
N ASN A 259 -5.87 7.74 3.98
CA ASN A 259 -4.56 7.99 3.36
C ASN A 259 -3.53 6.97 3.82
N THR A 260 -3.34 5.92 3.04
CA THR A 260 -2.39 4.84 3.34
C THR A 260 -0.93 5.29 3.30
N THR A 261 -0.60 6.41 2.64
CA THR A 261 0.76 7.00 2.65
C THR A 261 1.19 7.37 4.06
N GLN A 262 0.28 7.88 4.89
CA GLN A 262 0.57 8.24 6.29
C GLN A 262 0.86 7.02 7.17
N LEU A 263 0.46 5.80 6.77
CA LEU A 263 0.76 4.57 7.51
C LEU A 263 2.23 4.17 7.39
N LEU A 264 2.89 4.58 6.32
CA LEU A 264 4.26 4.17 5.99
C LEU A 264 5.31 5.19 6.47
N LEU A 265 4.92 6.46 6.64
CA LEU A 265 5.79 7.53 7.07
C LEU A 265 5.43 7.99 8.48
N GLY A 266 6.37 7.85 9.41
CA GLY A 266 6.23 8.46 10.74
C GLY A 266 6.21 9.99 10.65
N PRO A 267 5.32 10.68 11.40
CA PRO A 267 5.17 12.13 11.30
C PRO A 267 6.45 12.91 11.71
N GLU A 268 7.26 12.38 12.61
CA GLU A 268 8.55 12.98 13.01
C GLU A 268 9.56 12.90 11.88
N GLU A 269 9.69 11.73 11.23
CA GLU A 269 10.60 11.53 10.10
C GLU A 269 10.16 12.36 8.90
N LEU A 270 8.86 12.35 8.58
CA LEU A 270 8.30 13.17 7.51
C LEU A 270 8.58 14.65 7.72
N ALA A 271 8.37 15.16 8.95
CA ALA A 271 8.65 16.56 9.30
C ALA A 271 10.14 16.91 9.14
N SER A 272 11.03 16.00 9.54
CA SER A 272 12.47 16.15 9.37
C SER A 272 12.87 16.21 7.90
N GLN A 273 12.36 15.30 7.09
CA GLN A 273 12.61 15.26 5.65
C GLN A 273 12.13 16.55 4.97
N ILE A 274 10.91 16.99 5.24
CA ILE A 274 10.34 18.22 4.66
C ILE A 274 11.17 19.44 5.09
N GLY A 275 11.62 19.50 6.34
CA GLY A 275 12.49 20.58 6.82
C GLY A 275 13.80 20.68 6.03
N ALA A 276 14.41 19.53 5.72
CA ALA A 276 15.62 19.44 4.88
C ALA A 276 15.34 19.79 3.42
N GLU A 277 14.20 19.36 2.88
CA GLU A 277 13.75 19.67 1.52
C GLU A 277 13.54 21.18 1.34
N ILE A 278 12.86 21.84 2.27
CA ILE A 278 12.68 23.31 2.26
C ILE A 278 14.04 24.03 2.35
N ALA A 279 14.94 23.57 3.22
CA ALA A 279 16.27 24.15 3.33
C ALA A 279 17.11 24.00 2.05
N ALA A 280 16.88 22.97 1.26
CA ALA A 280 17.49 22.82 -0.07
C ALA A 280 16.90 23.82 -1.08
N LEU A 281 15.55 23.97 -1.09
CA LEU A 281 14.85 24.94 -1.95
C LEU A 281 15.24 26.38 -1.64
N GLU A 282 15.41 26.76 -0.38
CA GLU A 282 15.89 28.08 0.06
C GLU A 282 17.29 28.38 -0.47
N LYS A 283 18.10 27.34 -0.70
CA LYS A 283 19.44 27.43 -1.32
C LYS A 283 19.41 27.29 -2.84
N GLY A 284 18.22 27.30 -3.45
CA GLY A 284 18.03 27.16 -4.89
C GLY A 284 18.40 25.77 -5.43
N ARG A 285 18.27 24.72 -4.64
CA ARG A 285 18.57 23.33 -5.05
C ARG A 285 17.33 22.46 -5.02
N ASP A 286 17.18 21.58 -6.00
CA ASP A 286 16.13 20.56 -6.00
C ASP A 286 16.44 19.49 -4.93
N PRO A 287 15.58 19.31 -3.91
CA PRO A 287 15.79 18.30 -2.87
C PRO A 287 15.60 16.86 -3.34
N PHE A 288 15.09 16.66 -4.54
CA PHE A 288 14.89 15.34 -5.12
C PHE A 288 16.02 14.92 -6.08
N ALA A 289 16.91 15.84 -6.46
CA ALA A 289 18.04 15.54 -7.33
C ALA A 289 18.89 14.40 -6.76
N ASP A 290 19.08 13.33 -7.54
CA ASP A 290 19.83 12.11 -7.16
C ASP A 290 19.38 11.46 -5.83
N ARG A 291 18.15 11.72 -5.37
CA ARG A 291 17.63 11.17 -4.11
C ARG A 291 17.55 9.65 -4.18
N ARG A 292 18.15 8.99 -3.18
CA ARG A 292 18.20 7.53 -3.05
C ARG A 292 17.15 7.02 -2.07
N GLY A 293 16.87 5.72 -2.17
CA GLY A 293 15.89 5.05 -1.32
C GLY A 293 14.46 5.29 -1.75
N ASP A 294 13.57 5.12 -0.81
CA ASP A 294 12.12 5.11 -0.99
C ASP A 294 11.53 6.44 -0.51
N TYR A 295 10.79 7.13 -1.36
CA TYR A 295 10.14 8.37 -0.98
C TYR A 295 8.86 8.62 -1.79
N TRP A 296 7.93 9.32 -1.17
CA TRP A 296 6.68 9.76 -1.81
C TRP A 296 6.81 11.22 -2.25
N ARG A 297 6.22 11.53 -3.42
CA ARG A 297 6.08 12.89 -3.93
C ARG A 297 4.86 13.01 -4.84
N THR A 298 4.53 14.21 -5.25
CA THR A 298 3.63 14.48 -6.38
C THR A 298 4.40 14.93 -7.60
N VAL A 299 3.81 14.68 -8.76
CA VAL A 299 4.19 15.29 -10.04
C VAL A 299 3.00 16.08 -10.55
N ARG A 300 3.21 17.37 -10.81
CA ARG A 300 2.19 18.21 -11.42
C ARG A 300 2.10 17.90 -12.90
N SER A 301 0.91 17.52 -13.35
CA SER A 301 0.54 17.42 -14.77
C SER A 301 -0.43 18.53 -15.14
N GLU A 302 -0.80 18.62 -16.42
CA GLU A 302 -1.78 19.61 -16.89
C GLU A 302 -3.16 19.41 -16.26
N ALA A 303 -3.52 18.16 -15.92
CA ALA A 303 -4.83 17.82 -15.38
C ALA A 303 -4.87 17.95 -13.86
N ASP A 304 -3.90 17.33 -13.17
CA ASP A 304 -3.89 17.19 -11.69
C ASP A 304 -2.49 16.94 -11.13
N ASP A 305 -2.33 17.15 -9.83
CA ASP A 305 -1.15 16.69 -9.09
C ASP A 305 -1.25 15.17 -8.89
N LEU A 306 -0.33 14.42 -9.47
CA LEU A 306 -0.28 12.96 -9.44
C LEU A 306 0.61 12.46 -8.30
N PRO A 307 0.03 11.80 -7.27
CA PRO A 307 0.82 11.15 -6.23
C PRO A 307 1.59 9.95 -6.79
N LEU A 308 2.82 9.78 -6.34
CA LEU A 308 3.65 8.63 -6.70
C LEU A 308 4.71 8.34 -5.65
N ARG A 309 5.17 7.09 -5.62
CA ARG A 309 6.38 6.69 -4.90
C ARG A 309 7.51 6.43 -5.88
N VAL A 310 8.70 6.80 -5.45
CA VAL A 310 9.94 6.53 -6.18
C VAL A 310 10.85 5.71 -5.29
N TYR A 311 11.40 4.64 -5.84
CA TYR A 311 12.48 3.89 -5.23
C TYR A 311 13.70 3.91 -6.12
N CYS A 312 14.79 4.50 -5.63
CA CYS A 312 16.08 4.54 -6.30
C CYS A 312 17.12 3.76 -5.49
N PRO A 313 17.67 2.65 -6.02
CA PRO A 313 18.67 1.85 -5.33
C PRO A 313 19.88 2.66 -4.88
N ALA A 314 20.30 2.48 -3.63
CA ALA A 314 21.45 3.21 -3.08
C ALA A 314 22.78 2.82 -3.74
N GLY A 315 22.89 1.56 -4.21
CA GLY A 315 24.12 1.02 -4.80
C GLY A 315 24.42 1.47 -6.23
N VAL A 316 23.50 2.20 -6.89
CA VAL A 316 23.71 2.65 -8.28
C VAL A 316 24.37 4.03 -8.28
N PRO A 317 25.52 4.24 -8.98
CA PRO A 317 26.14 5.55 -9.07
C PRO A 317 25.21 6.61 -9.70
N ALA A 318 25.26 7.85 -9.20
CA ALA A 318 24.36 8.94 -9.58
C ALA A 318 24.35 9.24 -11.09
N ARG A 319 25.50 9.14 -11.76
CA ARG A 319 25.65 9.44 -13.19
C ARG A 319 25.45 8.23 -14.10
N ARG A 320 25.22 7.04 -13.54
CA ARG A 320 24.96 5.86 -14.35
C ARG A 320 23.51 5.87 -14.83
N PRO A 321 23.26 5.84 -16.15
CA PRO A 321 21.90 5.73 -16.67
C PRO A 321 21.20 4.47 -16.13
N MET A 322 20.00 4.65 -15.56
CA MET A 322 19.21 3.59 -14.96
C MET A 322 17.98 3.28 -15.80
N PRO A 323 17.68 2.00 -16.03
CA PRO A 323 16.36 1.60 -16.50
C PRO A 323 15.28 2.08 -15.55
N VAL A 324 14.08 2.36 -16.08
CA VAL A 324 12.93 2.81 -15.30
C VAL A 324 11.79 1.81 -15.43
N VAL A 325 11.19 1.40 -14.32
CA VAL A 325 9.98 0.59 -14.27
C VAL A 325 8.85 1.41 -13.67
N ILE A 326 7.83 1.72 -14.48
CA ILE A 326 6.59 2.35 -14.03
C ILE A 326 5.64 1.23 -13.60
N ALA A 327 5.25 1.20 -12.31
CA ALA A 327 4.49 0.11 -11.70
C ALA A 327 3.08 0.57 -11.29
N LEU A 328 2.04 0.04 -11.93
CA LEU A 328 0.64 0.46 -11.78
C LEU A 328 -0.18 -0.56 -11.01
N HIS A 329 -0.68 -0.17 -9.84
CA HIS A 329 -1.46 -1.01 -8.94
C HIS A 329 -2.88 -1.35 -9.46
N GLY A 330 -3.48 -2.39 -8.88
CA GLY A 330 -4.87 -2.80 -9.14
C GLY A 330 -5.92 -1.91 -8.48
N ALA A 331 -7.19 -2.15 -8.79
CA ALA A 331 -8.30 -1.43 -8.18
C ALA A 331 -8.29 -1.53 -6.65
N GLY A 332 -8.62 -0.44 -5.98
CA GLY A 332 -8.61 -0.35 -4.52
C GLY A 332 -7.22 -0.23 -3.87
N GLY A 333 -6.13 -0.36 -4.65
CA GLY A 333 -4.77 -0.07 -4.22
C GLY A 333 -4.42 1.41 -4.36
N ASP A 334 -3.17 1.70 -4.10
CA ASP A 334 -2.54 3.00 -4.24
C ASP A 334 -1.05 2.84 -4.61
N GLU A 335 -0.30 3.92 -4.64
CA GLU A 335 1.13 3.94 -4.97
C GLU A 335 2.01 3.05 -4.07
N ASN A 336 1.46 2.55 -2.96
CA ASN A 336 2.20 1.69 -2.03
C ASN A 336 2.16 0.20 -2.42
N MET A 337 1.20 -0.23 -3.26
CA MET A 337 0.96 -1.64 -3.52
C MET A 337 2.19 -2.39 -4.07
N PHE A 338 2.85 -1.86 -5.11
CA PHE A 338 4.09 -2.48 -5.60
C PHE A 338 5.26 -2.29 -4.64
N MET A 339 5.29 -1.16 -3.93
CA MET A 339 6.41 -0.81 -3.06
C MET A 339 6.46 -1.64 -1.76
N ASP A 340 5.31 -2.02 -1.21
CA ASP A 340 5.26 -2.66 0.12
C ASP A 340 4.40 -3.92 0.18
N ALA A 341 3.34 -4.02 -0.64
CA ALA A 341 2.38 -5.10 -0.54
C ALA A 341 2.76 -6.32 -1.38
N TYR A 342 2.81 -6.21 -2.71
CA TYR A 342 3.08 -7.38 -3.57
C TYR A 342 4.42 -8.04 -3.23
N GLY A 343 4.35 -9.24 -2.66
CA GLY A 343 5.51 -9.98 -2.20
C GLY A 343 6.35 -9.24 -1.14
N GLY A 344 5.71 -8.44 -0.26
CA GLY A 344 6.41 -7.66 0.76
C GLY A 344 7.41 -6.68 0.15
N GLY A 345 7.04 -5.97 -0.92
CA GLY A 345 7.91 -5.03 -1.63
C GLY A 345 8.98 -5.71 -2.49
N LEU A 346 8.64 -6.83 -3.11
CA LEU A 346 9.54 -7.60 -3.98
C LEU A 346 10.20 -6.73 -5.05
N ILE A 347 9.47 -5.77 -5.64
CA ILE A 347 10.00 -4.90 -6.70
C ILE A 347 11.22 -4.07 -6.23
N LYS A 348 11.26 -3.64 -4.97
CA LYS A 348 12.40 -2.90 -4.41
C LYS A 348 13.63 -3.79 -4.30
N ARG A 349 13.47 -5.03 -3.85
CA ARG A 349 14.57 -6.01 -3.79
C ARG A 349 15.12 -6.35 -5.18
N LEU A 350 14.22 -6.45 -6.17
CA LEU A 350 14.63 -6.65 -7.57
C LEU A 350 15.36 -5.42 -8.10
N ALA A 351 14.92 -4.21 -7.74
CA ALA A 351 15.59 -2.97 -8.11
C ALA A 351 17.00 -2.87 -7.52
N ASP A 352 17.19 -3.22 -6.25
CA ASP A 352 18.50 -3.28 -5.61
C ASP A 352 19.43 -4.30 -6.31
N ALA A 353 18.90 -5.48 -6.64
CA ALA A 353 19.68 -6.54 -7.25
C ALA A 353 20.06 -6.25 -8.73
N ARG A 354 19.23 -5.50 -9.46
CA ARG A 354 19.35 -5.31 -10.91
C ARG A 354 19.69 -3.87 -11.33
N GLY A 355 19.60 -2.90 -10.44
CA GLY A 355 20.01 -1.51 -10.67
C GLY A 355 19.04 -0.71 -11.55
N PHE A 356 17.73 -0.77 -11.28
CA PHE A 356 16.72 0.02 -11.98
C PHE A 356 15.92 0.91 -11.02
N LEU A 357 15.37 2.00 -11.54
CA LEU A 357 14.50 2.92 -10.84
C LEU A 357 13.05 2.39 -10.86
N VAL A 358 12.35 2.38 -9.73
CA VAL A 358 10.93 2.07 -9.65
C VAL A 358 10.13 3.34 -9.41
N VAL A 359 9.07 3.52 -10.20
CA VAL A 359 8.11 4.60 -10.01
C VAL A 359 6.72 3.99 -9.95
N SER A 360 6.04 4.16 -8.81
CA SER A 360 4.69 3.64 -8.61
C SER A 360 3.73 4.82 -8.44
N PRO A 361 3.09 5.31 -9.51
CA PRO A 361 2.09 6.36 -9.43
C PRO A 361 0.73 5.81 -9.02
N LEU A 362 -0.17 6.71 -8.59
CA LEU A 362 -1.58 6.40 -8.46
C LEU A 362 -2.14 6.04 -9.85
N ALA A 363 -2.45 4.75 -10.07
CA ALA A 363 -2.73 4.19 -11.39
C ALA A 363 -3.90 4.86 -12.11
N THR A 364 -4.89 5.41 -11.38
CA THR A 364 -6.02 6.12 -11.95
C THR A 364 -5.62 7.38 -12.73
N GLY A 365 -4.51 8.02 -12.35
CA GLY A 365 -3.97 9.19 -13.06
C GLY A 365 -3.31 8.86 -14.41
N LEU A 366 -2.97 7.58 -14.64
CA LEU A 366 -2.40 7.12 -15.92
C LEU A 366 -3.42 6.38 -16.80
N ALA A 367 -4.65 6.22 -16.33
CA ALA A 367 -5.72 5.59 -17.09
C ALA A 367 -6.42 6.60 -18.02
N GLY A 368 -6.89 6.11 -19.18
CA GLY A 368 -7.69 6.90 -20.11
C GLY A 368 -6.89 7.93 -20.92
N ALA A 369 -7.58 8.96 -21.41
CA ALA A 369 -7.06 9.93 -22.38
C ALA A 369 -5.88 10.77 -21.86
N ASN A 370 -5.88 11.08 -20.56
CA ASN A 370 -4.82 11.90 -19.93
C ASN A 370 -3.55 11.09 -19.59
N GLY A 371 -3.61 9.78 -19.70
CA GLY A 371 -2.48 8.87 -19.35
C GLY A 371 -1.18 9.22 -20.06
N PRO A 372 -1.15 9.44 -21.38
CA PRO A 372 0.09 9.81 -22.09
C PRO A 372 0.70 11.14 -21.62
N ALA A 373 -0.12 12.15 -21.29
CA ALA A 373 0.36 13.43 -20.76
C ALA A 373 0.92 13.27 -19.33
N ALA A 374 0.19 12.54 -18.46
CA ALA A 374 0.66 12.24 -17.10
C ALA A 374 1.97 11.41 -17.10
N LEU A 375 2.08 10.42 -17.97
CA LEU A 375 3.34 9.68 -18.18
C LEU A 375 4.46 10.63 -18.63
N GLY A 376 4.18 11.55 -19.56
CA GLY A 376 5.12 12.58 -20.01
C GLY A 376 5.66 13.38 -18.83
N ALA A 377 4.77 13.93 -18.01
CA ALA A 377 5.16 14.72 -16.84
C ALA A 377 6.00 13.93 -15.84
N ILE A 378 5.68 12.65 -15.61
CA ILE A 378 6.51 11.77 -14.77
C ILE A 378 7.92 11.62 -15.37
N LEU A 379 8.01 11.27 -16.65
CA LEU A 379 9.32 11.05 -17.30
C LEU A 379 10.15 12.33 -17.31
N ASP A 380 9.55 13.51 -17.55
CA ASP A 380 10.26 14.78 -17.51
C ASP A 380 10.82 15.09 -16.12
N VAL A 381 10.05 14.82 -15.06
CA VAL A 381 10.57 14.94 -13.69
C VAL A 381 11.69 13.95 -13.42
N LEU A 382 11.60 12.71 -13.91
CA LEU A 382 12.65 11.72 -13.71
C LEU A 382 13.96 12.12 -14.42
N ARG A 383 13.89 12.66 -15.64
CA ARG A 383 15.04 13.15 -16.41
C ARG A 383 15.78 14.29 -15.72
N THR A 384 15.05 15.17 -15.04
CA THR A 384 15.68 16.25 -14.26
C THR A 384 16.24 15.76 -12.93
N THR A 385 15.73 14.64 -12.41
CA THR A 385 16.08 14.09 -11.09
C THR A 385 17.22 13.05 -11.17
N TYR A 386 17.24 12.22 -12.24
CA TYR A 386 18.13 11.06 -12.38
C TYR A 386 18.74 10.96 -13.77
N ALA A 387 19.84 10.24 -13.88
CA ALA A 387 20.32 9.76 -15.16
C ALA A 387 19.42 8.59 -15.62
N VAL A 388 18.44 8.86 -16.49
CA VAL A 388 17.53 7.88 -17.05
C VAL A 388 18.10 7.23 -18.29
N ASP A 389 18.00 5.92 -18.40
CA ASP A 389 18.26 5.20 -19.64
C ASP A 389 17.00 5.23 -20.51
N GLU A 390 17.00 6.12 -21.49
CA GLU A 390 15.84 6.39 -22.36
C GLU A 390 15.42 5.17 -23.20
N ASP A 391 16.35 4.27 -23.48
CA ASP A 391 16.08 3.05 -24.25
C ASP A 391 15.58 1.89 -23.39
N ARG A 392 15.54 2.07 -22.05
CA ARG A 392 15.11 1.05 -21.10
C ARG A 392 14.05 1.58 -20.12
N ILE A 393 12.96 2.10 -20.67
CA ILE A 393 11.77 2.49 -19.91
C ILE A 393 10.71 1.40 -20.08
N TYR A 394 10.16 0.91 -18.97
CA TYR A 394 9.20 -0.18 -18.93
C TYR A 394 7.95 0.20 -18.12
N ALA A 395 6.85 -0.46 -18.43
CA ALA A 395 5.64 -0.39 -17.61
C ALA A 395 5.23 -1.79 -17.15
N VAL A 396 4.83 -1.92 -15.90
CA VAL A 396 4.20 -3.13 -15.35
C VAL A 396 2.91 -2.75 -14.63
N GLY A 397 1.87 -3.53 -14.78
CA GLY A 397 0.60 -3.26 -14.13
C GLY A 397 -0.11 -4.52 -13.68
N HIS A 398 -0.94 -4.38 -12.64
CA HIS A 398 -1.80 -5.44 -12.14
C HIS A 398 -3.27 -5.06 -12.25
N SER A 399 -4.13 -5.97 -12.73
CA SER A 399 -5.59 -5.80 -12.78
C SER A 399 -5.99 -4.49 -13.50
N MET A 400 -6.62 -3.54 -12.84
CA MET A 400 -6.89 -2.20 -13.36
C MET A 400 -5.63 -1.52 -13.91
N GLY A 401 -4.51 -1.60 -13.20
CA GLY A 401 -3.22 -1.05 -13.63
C GLY A 401 -2.68 -1.75 -14.88
N ALA A 402 -2.92 -3.04 -15.06
CA ALA A 402 -2.59 -3.75 -16.29
C ALA A 402 -3.42 -3.22 -17.48
N GLY A 403 -4.70 -2.92 -17.26
CA GLY A 403 -5.52 -2.25 -18.27
C GLY A 403 -4.98 -0.86 -18.66
N ALA A 404 -4.49 -0.09 -17.66
CA ALA A 404 -3.85 1.20 -17.89
C ALA A 404 -2.54 1.03 -18.68
N VAL A 405 -1.69 0.05 -18.33
CA VAL A 405 -0.46 -0.29 -19.09
C VAL A 405 -0.78 -0.66 -20.53
N ALA A 406 -1.79 -1.51 -20.77
CA ALA A 406 -2.22 -1.86 -22.13
C ALA A 406 -2.70 -0.62 -22.90
N GLY A 407 -3.40 0.31 -22.23
CA GLY A 407 -3.80 1.60 -22.80
C GLY A 407 -2.60 2.47 -23.19
N LEU A 408 -1.63 2.61 -22.30
CA LEU A 408 -0.41 3.37 -22.55
C LEU A 408 0.45 2.73 -23.64
N ALA A 409 0.52 1.38 -23.70
CA ALA A 409 1.23 0.67 -24.76
C ALA A 409 0.68 0.98 -26.15
N ARG A 410 -0.64 1.26 -26.28
CA ARG A 410 -1.24 1.69 -27.53
C ARG A 410 -1.05 3.18 -27.82
N SER A 411 -1.20 4.04 -26.81
CA SER A 411 -1.26 5.51 -27.02
C SER A 411 0.08 6.23 -26.86
N ALA A 412 1.03 5.60 -26.18
CA ALA A 412 2.36 6.13 -25.89
C ALA A 412 3.46 5.05 -25.99
N GLY A 413 3.21 3.99 -26.76
CA GLY A 413 4.05 2.78 -26.81
C GLY A 413 5.49 3.03 -27.20
N THR A 414 5.75 4.00 -28.05
CA THR A 414 7.09 4.42 -28.46
C THR A 414 7.98 4.93 -27.32
N ARG A 415 7.41 5.18 -26.14
CA ARG A 415 8.16 5.55 -24.93
C ARG A 415 8.70 4.35 -24.17
N PHE A 416 8.19 3.13 -24.45
CA PHE A 416 8.55 1.93 -23.71
C PHE A 416 9.41 0.98 -24.53
N ALA A 417 10.39 0.37 -23.89
CA ALA A 417 11.13 -0.76 -24.45
C ALA A 417 10.30 -2.06 -24.40
N ALA A 418 9.49 -2.24 -23.35
CA ALA A 418 8.55 -3.33 -23.18
C ALA A 418 7.50 -2.99 -22.10
N ALA A 419 6.43 -3.76 -22.06
CA ALA A 419 5.39 -3.63 -21.04
C ALA A 419 4.97 -4.99 -20.50
N ALA A 420 4.39 -5.05 -19.29
CA ALA A 420 3.88 -6.27 -18.69
C ALA A 420 2.52 -6.06 -17.99
N CYS A 421 1.62 -6.99 -18.15
CA CYS A 421 0.25 -6.95 -17.66
C CYS A 421 -0.07 -8.20 -16.85
N PHE A 422 -0.27 -8.05 -15.53
CA PHE A 422 -0.69 -9.12 -14.62
C PHE A 422 -2.20 -9.11 -14.42
N ASN A 423 -2.86 -10.23 -14.70
CA ASN A 423 -4.28 -10.46 -14.36
C ASN A 423 -5.22 -9.34 -14.80
N GLY A 424 -4.95 -8.75 -15.96
CA GLY A 424 -5.75 -7.66 -16.53
C GLY A 424 -5.14 -7.20 -17.83
N PHE A 425 -5.72 -7.58 -18.94
CA PHE A 425 -5.30 -7.15 -20.26
C PHE A 425 -6.53 -6.97 -21.15
N SER A 426 -6.56 -5.90 -21.91
CA SER A 426 -7.62 -5.65 -22.87
C SER A 426 -7.06 -5.02 -24.13
N TRP A 427 -7.51 -5.53 -25.27
CA TRP A 427 -7.21 -4.97 -26.57
C TRP A 427 -8.53 -4.76 -27.33
N PRO A 428 -8.95 -3.51 -27.55
CA PRO A 428 -10.20 -3.25 -28.25
C PRO A 428 -10.14 -3.78 -29.70
N ALA A 429 -11.25 -4.31 -30.18
CA ALA A 429 -11.36 -4.76 -31.57
C ALA A 429 -11.05 -3.62 -32.54
N GLY A 430 -10.22 -3.88 -33.53
CA GLY A 430 -9.78 -2.88 -34.50
C GLY A 430 -8.75 -1.85 -34.02
N ALA A 431 -8.32 -1.93 -32.75
CA ALA A 431 -7.25 -1.06 -32.26
C ALA A 431 -5.91 -1.42 -32.92
N SER A 432 -5.22 -0.40 -33.45
CA SER A 432 -3.90 -0.56 -34.07
C SER A 432 -2.85 -0.97 -33.04
N ALA A 433 -1.91 -1.82 -33.46
CA ALA A 433 -0.70 -2.16 -32.71
C ALA A 433 0.53 -1.35 -33.14
N ALA A 434 0.37 -0.41 -34.07
CA ALA A 434 1.48 0.41 -34.56
C ALA A 434 2.13 1.20 -33.40
N GLY A 435 3.44 1.04 -33.25
CA GLY A 435 4.23 1.67 -32.19
C GLY A 435 4.05 1.05 -30.80
N ALA A 436 3.26 -0.01 -30.65
CA ALA A 436 3.18 -0.75 -29.39
C ALA A 436 4.49 -1.50 -29.11
N PRO A 437 5.02 -1.49 -27.87
CA PRO A 437 6.20 -2.26 -27.52
C PRO A 437 5.84 -3.75 -27.40
N PRO A 438 6.81 -4.65 -27.27
CA PRO A 438 6.56 -6.03 -26.84
C PRO A 438 5.84 -6.04 -25.48
N ILE A 439 4.82 -6.89 -25.33
CA ILE A 439 4.01 -6.97 -24.11
C ILE A 439 4.02 -8.41 -23.57
N CYS A 440 4.37 -8.57 -22.29
CA CYS A 440 4.19 -9.83 -21.56
C CYS A 440 2.85 -9.77 -20.81
N VAL A 441 1.94 -10.69 -21.13
CA VAL A 441 0.67 -10.85 -20.42
C VAL A 441 0.78 -12.07 -19.52
N VAL A 442 0.50 -11.89 -18.22
CA VAL A 442 0.59 -12.96 -17.22
C VAL A 442 -0.76 -13.13 -16.55
N GLY A 443 -1.29 -14.34 -16.55
CA GLY A 443 -2.55 -14.70 -15.92
C GLY A 443 -2.37 -15.78 -14.87
N GLY A 444 -3.11 -15.71 -13.76
CA GLY A 444 -3.24 -16.81 -12.82
C GLY A 444 -4.25 -17.82 -13.30
N ALA A 445 -3.90 -19.13 -13.27
CA ALA A 445 -4.79 -20.19 -13.72
C ALA A 445 -6.10 -20.29 -12.91
N LEU A 446 -6.09 -19.77 -11.67
CA LEU A 446 -7.23 -19.80 -10.76
C LEU A 446 -7.95 -18.44 -10.65
N ASP A 447 -7.54 -17.42 -11.42
CA ASP A 447 -8.05 -16.05 -11.29
C ASP A 447 -9.57 -15.98 -11.63
N PRO A 448 -10.44 -15.65 -10.65
CA PRO A 448 -11.87 -15.53 -10.89
C PRO A 448 -12.29 -14.18 -11.48
N LEU A 449 -11.43 -13.13 -11.36
CA LEU A 449 -11.72 -11.76 -11.79
C LEU A 449 -11.25 -11.51 -13.23
N ALA A 450 -10.13 -12.10 -13.60
CA ALA A 450 -9.59 -12.09 -14.96
C ALA A 450 -9.30 -13.53 -15.44
N PRO A 451 -10.34 -14.34 -15.68
CA PRO A 451 -10.17 -15.75 -16.04
C PRO A 451 -9.26 -15.94 -17.27
N PRO A 452 -8.44 -17.01 -17.31
CA PRO A 452 -7.51 -17.28 -18.43
C PRO A 452 -8.15 -17.15 -19.81
N ALA A 453 -9.33 -17.70 -20.01
CA ALA A 453 -10.04 -17.63 -21.30
C ALA A 453 -10.34 -16.18 -21.76
N ARG A 454 -10.61 -15.27 -20.80
CA ARG A 454 -10.81 -13.85 -21.11
C ARG A 454 -9.49 -13.18 -21.52
N LEU A 455 -8.40 -13.49 -20.82
CA LEU A 455 -7.07 -12.97 -21.15
C LEU A 455 -6.61 -13.51 -22.52
N GLU A 456 -6.80 -14.80 -22.78
CA GLU A 456 -6.49 -15.44 -24.05
C GLU A 456 -7.23 -14.77 -25.21
N GLY A 457 -8.53 -14.51 -25.06
CA GLY A 457 -9.31 -13.80 -26.08
C GLY A 457 -8.76 -12.41 -26.36
N ALA A 458 -8.38 -11.65 -25.34
CA ALA A 458 -7.78 -10.33 -25.51
C ALA A 458 -6.37 -10.40 -26.15
N VAL A 459 -5.58 -11.42 -25.81
CA VAL A 459 -4.26 -11.69 -26.41
C VAL A 459 -4.41 -12.01 -27.88
N GLN A 460 -5.35 -12.88 -28.26
CA GLN A 460 -5.61 -13.21 -29.67
C GLN A 460 -6.03 -11.98 -30.48
N ALA A 461 -6.89 -11.12 -29.91
CA ALA A 461 -7.26 -9.86 -30.54
C ALA A 461 -6.06 -8.93 -30.79
N ALA A 462 -5.15 -8.85 -29.82
CA ALA A 462 -3.93 -8.05 -29.94
C ALA A 462 -2.95 -8.64 -30.98
N LEU A 463 -2.77 -9.96 -31.01
CA LEU A 463 -1.95 -10.64 -32.01
C LEU A 463 -2.50 -10.46 -33.42
N ALA A 464 -3.80 -10.55 -33.58
CA ALA A 464 -4.48 -10.30 -34.86
C ALA A 464 -4.31 -8.83 -35.34
N ALA A 465 -4.15 -7.90 -34.41
CA ALA A 465 -3.84 -6.51 -34.70
C ALA A 465 -2.33 -6.25 -34.98
N GLY A 466 -1.49 -7.27 -34.92
CA GLY A 466 -0.04 -7.20 -35.17
C GLY A 466 0.80 -6.82 -33.94
N ALA A 467 0.22 -6.89 -32.72
CA ALA A 467 0.99 -6.66 -31.50
C ALA A 467 1.96 -7.82 -31.21
N SER A 468 3.11 -7.52 -30.64
CA SER A 468 4.07 -8.51 -30.15
C SER A 468 3.70 -8.89 -28.72
N ILE A 469 3.05 -10.04 -28.53
CA ILE A 469 2.58 -10.51 -27.22
C ILE A 469 3.23 -11.83 -26.85
N GLU A 470 3.73 -11.91 -25.61
CA GLU A 470 4.04 -13.17 -24.94
C GLU A 470 3.00 -13.40 -23.83
N TYR A 471 2.30 -14.52 -23.86
CA TYR A 471 1.29 -14.88 -22.86
C TYR A 471 1.76 -16.04 -22.00
N ARG A 472 1.62 -15.89 -20.67
CA ARG A 472 2.00 -16.88 -19.68
C ARG A 472 0.85 -17.12 -18.70
N THR A 473 0.50 -18.37 -18.47
CA THR A 473 -0.41 -18.76 -17.39
C THR A 473 0.39 -19.36 -16.24
N ILE A 474 0.23 -18.80 -15.04
CA ILE A 474 0.91 -19.30 -13.84
C ILE A 474 -0.01 -20.31 -13.14
N PRO A 475 0.37 -21.60 -13.08
CA PRO A 475 -0.43 -22.62 -12.42
C PRO A 475 -0.60 -22.33 -10.94
N ASN A 476 -1.70 -22.76 -10.35
CA ASN A 476 -2.02 -22.65 -8.92
C ASN A 476 -2.10 -21.23 -8.33
N GLN A 477 -2.07 -20.19 -9.19
CA GLN A 477 -2.13 -18.79 -8.77
C GLN A 477 -3.48 -18.15 -9.12
N GLY A 478 -3.93 -17.26 -8.21
CA GLY A 478 -5.15 -16.47 -8.33
C GLY A 478 -4.89 -15.04 -8.79
N HIS A 479 -5.81 -14.12 -8.44
CA HIS A 479 -5.76 -12.74 -8.94
C HIS A 479 -4.59 -11.92 -8.41
N LEU A 480 -4.37 -11.93 -7.08
CA LEU A 480 -3.33 -11.08 -6.47
C LEU A 480 -1.98 -11.79 -6.37
N LEU A 481 -1.99 -13.06 -5.94
CA LEU A 481 -0.75 -13.78 -5.63
C LEU A 481 0.05 -14.20 -6.87
N THR A 482 -0.52 -14.08 -8.07
CA THR A 482 0.21 -14.19 -9.35
C THR A 482 1.34 -13.14 -9.44
N VAL A 483 1.13 -11.94 -8.89
CA VAL A 483 2.15 -10.87 -8.97
C VAL A 483 3.43 -11.29 -8.26
N PRO A 484 3.44 -11.59 -6.95
CA PRO A 484 4.67 -12.03 -6.28
C PRO A 484 5.25 -13.33 -6.86
N ALA A 485 4.41 -14.22 -7.39
CA ALA A 485 4.86 -15.49 -7.96
C ALA A 485 5.67 -15.33 -9.26
N ALA A 486 5.35 -14.34 -10.09
CA ALA A 486 5.95 -14.20 -11.42
C ALA A 486 6.70 -12.86 -11.64
N LEU A 487 6.68 -11.92 -10.69
CA LEU A 487 7.28 -10.59 -10.87
C LEU A 487 8.79 -10.66 -11.14
N GLY A 488 9.51 -11.59 -10.52
CA GLY A 488 10.94 -11.78 -10.74
C GLY A 488 11.29 -12.10 -12.20
N ASP A 489 10.56 -13.06 -12.77
CA ASP A 489 10.75 -13.50 -14.16
C ASP A 489 10.30 -12.41 -15.15
N VAL A 490 9.20 -11.72 -14.84
CA VAL A 490 8.70 -10.61 -15.66
C VAL A 490 9.69 -9.44 -15.66
N VAL A 491 10.26 -9.08 -14.52
CA VAL A 491 11.30 -8.04 -14.45
C VAL A 491 12.55 -8.45 -15.25
N SER A 492 12.97 -9.72 -15.18
CA SER A 492 14.05 -10.24 -16.00
C SER A 492 13.73 -10.08 -17.49
N TRP A 493 12.54 -10.51 -17.91
CA TRP A 493 12.03 -10.39 -19.27
C TRP A 493 11.98 -8.92 -19.75
N LEU A 494 11.56 -7.97 -18.91
CA LEU A 494 11.57 -6.54 -19.24
C LEU A 494 13.00 -6.04 -19.49
N LEU A 495 13.91 -6.31 -18.56
CA LEU A 495 15.27 -5.76 -18.57
C LEU A 495 16.16 -6.28 -19.72
N GLU A 496 15.78 -7.40 -20.37
CA GLU A 496 16.43 -7.93 -21.57
C GLU A 496 16.08 -7.16 -22.86
N ARG A 497 15.14 -6.23 -22.80
CA ARG A 497 14.63 -5.49 -23.96
C ARG A 497 15.09 -4.04 -23.94
N THR A 498 15.39 -3.55 -25.11
CA THR A 498 15.74 -2.13 -25.36
C THR A 498 14.79 -1.58 -26.43
N ARG A 499 14.51 -0.29 -26.33
CA ARG A 499 13.78 0.40 -27.38
C ARG A 499 14.58 0.37 -28.69
N ARG A 500 13.91 0.03 -29.80
CA ARG A 500 14.48 0.02 -31.13
C ARG A 500 14.40 1.38 -31.81
#